data_3032fe765330b2a6f5bc29b65e149f2d
#
_entry.id   3032fe765330b2a6f5bc29b65e149f2d
#
_cell.length_a   1.000
_cell.length_b   1.000
_cell.length_c   1.000
_cell.angle_alpha   90.00
_cell.angle_beta   90.00
_cell.angle_gamma   90.00
#
_symmetry.space_group_name_H-M   'P 1'
#
loop_
_entity.id
_entity.type
_entity.pdbx_description
1 polymer ?
#
loop_
_entity_poly.entity_id
_entity_poly.type
_entity_poly.pdbx_seq_one_letter_code
_entity_poly.pdbx_strand_id
1 'polypeptide(L)'
;MPLILPLLLAVLLFCLGVYGVLARRNAITMLMSFELMLNAVNLNLVAFDAWHLDRLATGQTLAVFVITLAAAEIGLGLAIVLLLFRGHGHVDADAARDLLEKGADR
;
A
#
# COMPACT_ATOMS: atom_id res chain seq x y z
N MET A 1 -27.11 5.61 2.79
CA MET A 1 -26.14 4.88 3.60
C MET A 1 -25.43 5.87 4.53
N PRO A 2 -25.34 5.57 5.81
CA PRO A 2 -24.60 6.48 6.70
C PRO A 2 -23.11 6.47 6.33
N LEU A 3 -22.54 7.66 6.21
CA LEU A 3 -21.12 7.81 5.84
C LEU A 3 -20.18 7.26 6.92
N ILE A 4 -20.66 7.22 8.18
CA ILE A 4 -19.80 6.83 9.31
C ILE A 4 -19.29 5.40 9.20
N LEU A 5 -20.08 4.47 8.66
CA LEU A 5 -19.69 3.05 8.57
C LEU A 5 -18.47 2.82 7.67
N PRO A 6 -18.48 3.31 6.41
CA PRO A 6 -17.29 3.16 5.57
C PRO A 6 -16.08 3.95 6.09
N LEU A 7 -16.30 5.09 6.73
CA LEU A 7 -15.20 5.85 7.32
C LEU A 7 -14.54 5.09 8.47
N LEU A 8 -15.34 4.45 9.34
CA LEU A 8 -14.80 3.63 10.43
C LEU A 8 -13.97 2.47 9.87
N LEU A 9 -14.48 1.80 8.85
CA LEU A 9 -13.75 0.72 8.21
C LEU A 9 -12.43 1.22 7.61
N ALA A 10 -12.46 2.36 6.95
CA ALA A 10 -11.26 2.96 6.36
C ALA A 10 -10.21 3.28 7.44
N VAL A 11 -10.65 3.85 8.57
CA VAL A 11 -9.75 4.16 9.69
C VAL A 11 -9.11 2.88 10.23
N LEU A 12 -9.90 1.81 10.40
CA LEU A 12 -9.38 0.54 10.89
C LEU A 12 -8.34 -0.05 9.93
N LEU A 13 -8.64 -0.05 8.63
CA LEU A 13 -7.71 -0.55 7.62
C LEU A 13 -6.41 0.26 7.60
N PHE A 14 -6.52 1.57 7.66
CA PHE A 14 -5.36 2.44 7.67
C PHE A 14 -4.50 2.21 8.91
N CYS A 15 -5.12 2.10 10.08
CA CYS A 15 -4.42 1.85 11.33
C CYS A 15 -3.70 0.49 11.32
N LEU A 16 -4.36 -0.54 10.79
CA LEU A 16 -3.74 -1.86 10.62
C LEU A 16 -2.54 -1.79 9.69
N GLY A 17 -2.66 -1.03 8.62
CA GLY A 17 -1.56 -0.82 7.68
C GLY A 17 -0.37 -0.13 8.33
N VAL A 18 -0.61 0.95 9.06
CA VAL A 18 0.44 1.66 9.80
C VAL A 18 1.12 0.72 10.81
N TYR A 19 0.31 -0.04 11.56
CA TYR A 19 0.84 -1.00 12.52
C TYR A 19 1.75 -2.02 11.83
N GLY A 20 1.32 -2.54 10.69
CA GLY A 20 2.11 -3.53 9.94
C GLY A 20 3.45 -2.98 9.47
N VAL A 21 3.47 -1.72 9.01
CA VAL A 21 4.72 -1.08 8.58
C VAL A 21 5.67 -0.89 9.75
N LEU A 22 5.16 -0.46 10.89
CA LEU A 22 5.99 -0.14 12.06
C LEU A 22 6.44 -1.38 12.82
N ALA A 23 5.63 -2.45 12.83
CA ALA A 23 5.86 -3.62 13.66
C ALA A 23 6.72 -4.69 13.00
N ARG A 24 6.84 -4.70 11.67
CA ARG A 24 7.51 -5.77 10.94
C ARG A 24 8.61 -5.24 10.03
N ARG A 25 9.70 -6.01 9.92
CA ARG A 25 10.81 -5.69 9.02
C ARG A 25 10.74 -6.44 7.69
N ASN A 26 9.84 -7.41 7.59
CA ASN A 26 9.69 -8.22 6.40
C ASN A 26 9.12 -7.37 5.26
N ALA A 27 9.79 -7.36 4.10
CA ALA A 27 9.41 -6.56 2.96
C ALA A 27 8.02 -6.94 2.42
N ILE A 28 7.66 -8.21 2.44
CA ILE A 28 6.35 -8.68 2.00
C ILE A 28 5.26 -8.12 2.90
N THR A 29 5.47 -8.17 4.22
CA THR A 29 4.52 -7.61 5.19
C THR A 29 4.38 -6.11 5.01
N MET A 30 5.47 -5.40 4.73
CA MET A 30 5.42 -3.97 4.45
C MET A 30 4.61 -3.66 3.19
N LEU A 31 4.78 -4.44 2.12
CA LEU A 31 3.97 -4.29 0.91
C LEU A 31 2.49 -4.49 1.20
N MET A 32 2.15 -5.54 1.94
CA MET A 32 0.77 -5.80 2.33
C MET A 32 0.18 -4.67 3.16
N SER A 33 0.99 -4.10 4.04
CA SER A 33 0.58 -2.98 4.90
C SER A 33 0.30 -1.72 4.08
N PHE A 34 1.14 -1.40 3.11
CA PHE A 34 0.89 -0.29 2.20
C PHE A 34 -0.39 -0.51 1.40
N GLU A 35 -0.64 -1.75 0.98
CA GLU A 35 -1.89 -2.07 0.27
C GLU A 35 -3.12 -1.83 1.14
N LEU A 36 -3.07 -2.19 2.41
CA LEU A 36 -4.17 -1.88 3.34
C LEU A 36 -4.40 -0.38 3.45
N MET A 37 -3.32 0.39 3.55
CA MET A 37 -3.42 1.85 3.63
C MET A 37 -4.02 2.45 2.36
N LEU A 38 -3.60 1.98 1.19
CA LEU A 38 -4.15 2.43 -0.09
C LEU A 38 -5.61 2.03 -0.25
N ASN A 39 -5.99 0.83 0.21
CA ASN A 39 -7.38 0.40 0.20
C ASN A 39 -8.24 1.30 1.10
N ALA A 40 -7.72 1.75 2.23
CA ALA A 40 -8.42 2.69 3.10
C ALA A 40 -8.67 4.02 2.37
N VAL A 41 -7.68 4.52 1.65
CA VAL A 41 -7.83 5.74 0.85
C VAL A 41 -8.90 5.55 -0.24
N ASN A 42 -8.87 4.42 -0.94
CA ASN A 42 -9.84 4.11 -1.98
C ASN A 42 -11.26 4.04 -1.42
N LEU A 43 -11.41 3.39 -0.26
CA LEU A 43 -12.71 3.29 0.39
C LEU A 43 -13.26 4.68 0.74
N ASN A 44 -12.40 5.57 1.23
CA ASN A 44 -12.79 6.96 1.49
C ASN A 44 -13.22 7.69 0.22
N LEU A 45 -12.45 7.56 -0.85
CA LEU A 45 -12.77 8.23 -2.11
C LEU A 45 -14.14 7.82 -2.64
N VAL A 46 -14.41 6.51 -2.63
CA VAL A 46 -15.69 5.98 -3.11
C VAL A 46 -16.84 6.34 -2.16
N ALA A 47 -16.59 6.29 -0.84
CA ALA A 47 -17.60 6.61 0.15
C ALA A 47 -18.03 8.08 0.07
N PHE A 48 -17.08 9.01 -0.04
CA PHE A 48 -17.39 10.43 -0.18
C PHE A 48 -18.08 10.72 -1.48
N ASP A 49 -17.69 10.06 -2.56
CA ASP A 49 -18.33 10.22 -3.87
C ASP A 49 -19.80 9.79 -3.79
N ALA A 50 -20.06 8.62 -3.20
CA ALA A 50 -21.40 8.12 -3.03
C ALA A 50 -22.23 9.00 -2.10
N TRP A 51 -21.62 9.55 -1.06
CA TRP A 51 -22.31 10.44 -0.11
C TRP A 51 -22.74 11.75 -0.78
N HIS A 52 -21.85 12.34 -1.59
CA HIS A 52 -22.10 13.61 -2.24
C HIS A 52 -22.93 13.50 -3.52
N LEU A 53 -23.20 12.28 -4.00
CA LEU A 53 -23.91 12.03 -5.26
C LEU A 53 -23.26 12.81 -6.41
N ASP A 54 -21.94 12.78 -6.47
CA ASP A 54 -21.16 13.48 -7.48
C ASP A 54 -21.46 12.91 -8.88
N ARG A 55 -22.03 13.74 -9.75
CA ARG A 55 -22.39 13.33 -11.12
C ARG A 55 -21.16 13.01 -11.97
N LEU A 56 -20.04 13.65 -11.69
CA LEU A 56 -18.79 13.43 -12.42
C LEU A 56 -18.03 12.24 -11.91
N ALA A 57 -18.45 11.67 -10.78
CA ALA A 57 -17.80 10.52 -10.15
C ALA A 57 -16.30 10.73 -9.96
N THR A 58 -15.91 11.93 -9.54
CA THR A 58 -14.49 12.30 -9.38
C THR A 58 -13.79 11.40 -8.40
N GLY A 59 -14.45 11.07 -7.27
CA GLY A 59 -13.88 10.17 -6.26
C GLY A 59 -13.64 8.78 -6.81
N GLN A 60 -14.56 8.27 -7.63
CA GLN A 60 -14.41 6.96 -8.26
C GLN A 60 -13.30 6.96 -9.29
N THR A 61 -13.17 8.04 -10.06
CA THR A 61 -12.08 8.19 -11.03
C THR A 61 -10.73 8.19 -10.33
N LEU A 62 -10.60 8.93 -9.22
CA LEU A 62 -9.39 8.94 -8.41
C LEU A 62 -9.12 7.57 -7.81
N ALA A 63 -10.17 6.85 -7.36
CA ALA A 63 -10.01 5.51 -6.82
C ALA A 63 -9.44 4.55 -7.86
N VAL A 64 -9.93 4.59 -9.10
CA VAL A 64 -9.39 3.76 -10.18
C VAL A 64 -7.91 4.11 -10.42
N PHE A 65 -7.57 5.39 -10.42
CA PHE A 65 -6.19 5.84 -10.59
C PHE A 65 -5.29 5.29 -9.46
N VAL A 66 -5.73 5.37 -8.21
CA VAL A 66 -4.97 4.86 -7.06
C VAL A 66 -4.83 3.33 -7.13
N ILE A 67 -5.88 2.61 -7.55
CA ILE A 67 -5.81 1.16 -7.74
C ILE A 67 -4.76 0.80 -8.79
N THR A 68 -4.71 1.56 -9.88
CA THR A 68 -3.73 1.34 -10.94
C THR A 68 -2.31 1.56 -10.43
N LEU A 69 -2.09 2.64 -9.66
CA LEU A 69 -0.80 2.90 -9.04
C LEU A 69 -0.42 1.80 -8.05
N ALA A 70 -1.38 1.35 -7.25
CA ALA A 70 -1.14 0.28 -6.29
C ALA A 70 -0.73 -1.01 -6.99
N ALA A 71 -1.38 -1.35 -8.10
CA ALA A 71 -1.03 -2.53 -8.88
C ALA A 71 0.40 -2.43 -9.43
N ALA A 72 0.79 -1.26 -9.92
CA ALA A 72 2.14 -1.02 -10.41
C ALA A 72 3.17 -1.12 -9.29
N GLU A 73 2.86 -0.56 -8.12
CA GLU A 73 3.73 -0.61 -6.95
C GLU A 73 3.93 -2.05 -6.45
N ILE A 74 2.86 -2.85 -6.44
CA ILE A 74 2.96 -4.27 -6.07
C ILE A 74 3.89 -5.00 -7.04
N GLY A 75 3.73 -4.79 -8.33
CA GLY A 75 4.58 -5.42 -9.33
C GLY A 75 6.06 -5.08 -9.12
N LEU A 76 6.35 -3.80 -8.92
CA LEU A 76 7.71 -3.34 -8.67
C LEU A 76 8.23 -3.89 -7.34
N GLY A 77 7.41 -3.83 -6.29
CA GLY A 77 7.79 -4.31 -4.96
C GLY A 77 8.06 -5.81 -4.94
N LEU A 78 7.25 -6.61 -5.64
CA LEU A 78 7.49 -8.05 -5.75
C LEU A 78 8.78 -8.35 -6.51
N ALA A 79 9.11 -7.57 -7.54
CA ALA A 79 10.38 -7.71 -8.24
C ALA A 79 11.56 -7.45 -7.30
N ILE A 80 11.47 -6.42 -6.47
CA ILE A 80 12.50 -6.11 -5.47
C ILE A 80 12.61 -7.24 -4.44
N VAL A 81 11.47 -7.76 -3.95
CA VAL A 81 11.45 -8.86 -2.99
C VAL A 81 12.12 -10.10 -3.57
N LEU A 82 11.85 -10.44 -4.82
CA LEU A 82 12.48 -11.58 -5.48
C LEU A 82 13.98 -11.37 -5.60
N LEU A 83 14.42 -10.17 -5.93
CA LEU A 83 15.84 -9.85 -6.03
C LEU A 83 16.53 -10.02 -4.67
N LEU A 84 15.92 -9.51 -3.59
CA LEU A 84 16.44 -9.65 -2.24
C LEU A 84 16.52 -11.12 -1.82
N PHE A 85 15.47 -11.88 -2.11
CA PHE A 85 15.43 -13.30 -1.75
C PHE A 85 16.54 -14.09 -2.45
N ARG A 86 16.76 -13.82 -3.73
CA ARG A 86 17.83 -14.47 -4.48
C ARG A 86 19.23 -14.10 -3.98
N GLY A 87 19.38 -12.85 -3.52
CA GLY A 87 20.69 -12.37 -3.07
C GLY A 87 21.04 -12.79 -1.66
N HIS A 88 20.05 -12.85 -0.74
CA HIS A 88 20.29 -13.02 0.69
C HIS A 88 19.56 -14.21 1.31
N GLY A 89 18.63 -14.83 0.61
CA GLY A 89 17.79 -15.88 1.15
C GLY A 89 16.72 -15.41 2.11
N HIS A 90 16.54 -14.09 2.27
CA HIS A 90 15.50 -13.49 3.09
C HIS A 90 15.05 -12.15 2.48
N VAL A 91 13.92 -11.64 2.98
CA VAL A 91 13.24 -10.48 2.38
C VAL A 91 13.13 -9.30 3.36
N ASP A 92 14.11 -9.12 4.22
CA ASP A 92 14.12 -8.01 5.18
C ASP A 92 14.48 -6.70 4.50
N ALA A 93 13.91 -5.60 5.01
CA ALA A 93 14.23 -4.26 4.53
C ALA A 93 15.72 -3.94 4.75
N ASP A 94 16.31 -4.50 5.79
CA ASP A 94 17.75 -4.33 6.08
C ASP A 94 18.61 -4.92 4.95
N ALA A 95 18.16 -6.01 4.31
CA ALA A 95 18.86 -6.61 3.17
C ALA A 95 18.88 -5.67 1.96
N ALA A 96 17.81 -4.91 1.73
CA ALA A 96 17.76 -3.91 0.67
C ALA A 96 18.81 -2.83 0.89
N ARG A 97 18.99 -2.40 2.13
CA ARG A 97 20.03 -1.43 2.49
C ARG A 97 21.43 -1.96 2.19
N ASP A 98 21.69 -3.23 2.54
CA ASP A 98 22.97 -3.87 2.26
C ASP A 98 23.28 -3.90 0.77
N LEU A 99 22.28 -4.20 -0.06
CA LEU A 99 22.47 -4.21 -1.50
C LEU A 99 22.82 -2.82 -2.04
N LEU A 100 22.20 -1.77 -1.50
CA LEU A 100 22.51 -0.41 -1.88
C LEU A 100 23.95 -0.04 -1.50
N GLU A 101 24.39 -0.41 -0.31
CA GLU A 101 25.76 -0.16 0.15
C GLU A 101 26.79 -0.88 -0.72
N LYS A 102 26.54 -2.15 -1.05
CA LYS A 102 27.43 -2.91 -1.94
C LYS A 102 27.49 -2.31 -3.34
N GLY A 103 26.37 -1.82 -3.85
CA GLY A 103 26.32 -1.15 -5.14
C GLY A 103 27.13 0.13 -5.17
N ALA A 104 27.14 0.88 -4.06
CA ALA A 104 27.89 2.13 -3.93
C ALA A 104 29.41 1.91 -3.88
N ASP A 105 29.86 0.74 -3.39
CA ASP A 105 31.28 0.39 -3.27
C ASP A 105 31.89 -0.11 -4.58
N ARG A 106 31.10 -0.30 -5.61
CA ARG A 106 31.58 -0.68 -6.93
C ARG A 106 31.79 0.56 -7.82
#